data_9e11a8b13d8c007b1b52e3dd0a7704e8
#
_entry.id   9e11a8b13d8c007b1b52e3dd0a7704e8
#
_cell.length_a   1.000
_cell.length_b   1.000
_cell.length_c   1.000
_cell.angle_alpha   90.00
_cell.angle_beta   90.00
_cell.angle_gamma   90.00
#
_symmetry.space_group_name_H-M   'P 1'
#
loop_
_entity.id
_entity.type
_entity.pdbx_description
1 polymer ?
#
loop_
_entity_poly.entity_id
_entity_poly.type
_entity_poly.pdbx_seq_one_letter_code
_entity_poly.pdbx_strand_id
1 'polypeptide(L)'
;MQTKNKNSFLIFSGGLVLGLILLNITARDIFHRFDLTDNKMFSLSPSSQSILSKLDDRLTMKVYFSENLPNELGNTRRFLQDILEEYRAKSDDVSFYFYNPETDKELEEQARKDGIQPVQMQVIENDKVEIKKVYLGMVLLFENKKEVLPVIQSTAGLEYMISTKIKSLINMDKKTVGLVHLNPVNTIKTDNLSAQLNQHYTFRTLDLTADIPDNVDVLLATAAIDTLDSTVVEKLESFLDSGKKLFIAQSGINTNIQIQQADPIQSNIFDFLGSYNLKLQKNLVLDAKCGNVQVQERRGIFLMNRPMEYPFFPIVDSFNASEIVVSDLEQVLPFFPSEIRIDTLDNEKVAGTVPLFTSSNNSGLMEQNLMISPDPQQNPFIRMLGQKGKILAAASKLTNGGELMLVSDSRFLADDGGMSVQDNLVFLMNAVDYLAGDQDLISLRSREITSRPLDILQLTDEEVRKYSQNEREKLENTTKKRWKYANMLLPSVLIIGFGFFRMRREKNQAEMLKQIYD
;
A
#
# COMPACT_ATOMS: atom_id res chain seq x y z
N MET A 1 32.53 11.43 48.53
CA MET A 1 32.03 11.26 49.91
C MET A 1 32.65 9.99 50.49
N GLN A 2 33.66 10.10 51.37
CA GLN A 2 34.31 8.94 51.99
C GLN A 2 33.45 8.46 53.15
N THR A 3 32.87 7.27 53.04
CA THR A 3 32.12 6.63 54.14
C THR A 3 33.13 6.10 55.17
N LYS A 4 33.38 6.85 56.24
CA LYS A 4 34.34 6.52 57.32
C LYS A 4 33.85 5.40 58.26
N ASN A 5 32.61 4.91 58.18
CA ASN A 5 32.05 3.91 59.09
C ASN A 5 31.24 2.86 58.32
N LYS A 6 31.38 1.58 58.70
CA LYS A 6 30.66 0.43 58.13
C LYS A 6 29.13 0.61 58.16
N ASN A 7 28.61 1.27 59.20
CA ASN A 7 27.17 1.57 59.32
C ASN A 7 26.70 2.64 58.34
N SER A 8 27.50 3.68 58.05
CA SER A 8 27.16 4.68 57.03
C SER A 8 27.16 4.09 55.62
N PHE A 9 28.04 3.13 55.34
CA PHE A 9 28.04 2.39 54.07
C PHE A 9 26.79 1.53 53.92
N LEU A 10 26.39 0.80 54.97
CA LEU A 10 25.17 -0.04 54.94
C LEU A 10 23.89 0.80 54.77
N ILE A 11 23.80 1.96 55.46
CA ILE A 11 22.65 2.87 55.32
C ILE A 11 22.60 3.46 53.90
N PHE A 12 23.75 3.89 53.35
CA PHE A 12 23.81 4.42 51.98
C PHE A 12 23.46 3.34 50.93
N SER A 13 24.02 2.13 51.08
CA SER A 13 23.73 1.01 50.17
C SER A 13 22.27 0.57 50.26
N GLY A 14 21.70 0.52 51.47
CA GLY A 14 20.28 0.20 51.68
C GLY A 14 19.35 1.27 51.10
N GLY A 15 19.69 2.56 51.25
CA GLY A 15 18.96 3.67 50.63
C GLY A 15 19.01 3.65 49.11
N LEU A 16 20.16 3.28 48.53
CA LEU A 16 20.32 3.16 47.08
C LEU A 16 19.50 1.98 46.51
N VAL A 17 19.51 0.84 47.19
CA VAL A 17 18.69 -0.31 46.80
C VAL A 17 17.20 0.03 46.92
N LEU A 18 16.78 0.68 47.99
CA LEU A 18 15.39 1.11 48.17
C LEU A 18 14.98 2.13 47.10
N GLY A 19 15.84 3.08 46.79
CA GLY A 19 15.63 4.05 45.72
C GLY A 19 15.49 3.39 44.33
N LEU A 20 16.32 2.40 44.02
CA LEU A 20 16.20 1.60 42.78
C LEU A 20 14.92 0.79 42.73
N ILE A 21 14.48 0.21 43.84
CA ILE A 21 13.20 -0.53 43.90
C ILE A 21 12.02 0.43 43.69
N LEU A 22 12.01 1.59 44.37
CA LEU A 22 10.96 2.60 44.18
C LEU A 22 10.94 3.15 42.75
N LEU A 23 12.11 3.40 42.18
CA LEU A 23 12.24 3.86 40.79
C LEU A 23 11.72 2.79 39.79
N ASN A 24 11.99 1.51 40.05
CA ASN A 24 11.51 0.41 39.25
C ASN A 24 9.99 0.25 39.36
N ILE A 25 9.40 0.43 40.57
CA ILE A 25 7.95 0.38 40.76
C ILE A 25 7.27 1.54 40.03
N THR A 26 7.77 2.79 40.20
CA THR A 26 7.20 3.97 39.53
C THR A 26 7.41 3.95 38.00
N ALA A 27 8.55 3.45 37.53
CA ALA A 27 8.80 3.30 36.09
C ALA A 27 7.89 2.28 35.41
N ARG A 28 7.28 1.38 36.19
CA ARG A 28 6.32 0.39 35.66
C ARG A 28 4.99 1.02 35.23
N ASP A 29 4.58 2.12 35.89
CA ASP A 29 3.34 2.84 35.61
C ASP A 29 3.56 3.98 34.60
N ILE A 30 4.81 4.41 34.39
CA ILE A 30 5.21 5.44 33.42
C ILE A 30 5.85 4.75 32.21
N PHE A 31 5.06 3.96 31.50
CA PHE A 31 5.52 3.32 30.29
C PHE A 31 5.18 4.20 29.08
N HIS A 32 6.21 4.77 28.46
CA HIS A 32 6.04 5.48 27.18
C HIS A 32 6.78 4.73 26.09
N ARG A 33 6.04 4.25 25.10
CA ARG A 33 6.59 3.51 23.96
C ARG A 33 6.95 4.51 22.87
N PHE A 34 8.23 4.60 22.54
CA PHE A 34 8.70 5.36 21.38
C PHE A 34 8.82 4.40 20.19
N ASP A 35 7.97 4.59 19.20
CA ASP A 35 8.09 3.88 17.94
C ASP A 35 9.13 4.58 17.06
N LEU A 36 10.29 3.93 16.89
CA LEU A 36 11.41 4.40 16.08
C LEU A 36 11.42 3.82 14.67
N THR A 37 10.38 3.05 14.30
CA THR A 37 10.25 2.53 12.93
C THR A 37 9.86 3.66 11.98
N ASP A 38 10.34 3.60 10.74
CA ASP A 38 10.07 4.60 9.70
C ASP A 38 8.56 4.78 9.49
N ASN A 39 7.82 3.67 9.41
CA ASN A 39 6.38 3.64 9.20
C ASN A 39 5.55 3.66 10.49
N LYS A 40 6.18 3.82 11.67
CA LYS A 40 5.51 3.75 12.98
C LYS A 40 4.60 2.52 13.11
N MET A 41 5.11 1.35 12.74
CA MET A 41 4.36 0.07 12.69
C MET A 41 3.79 -0.37 14.04
N PHE A 42 4.38 0.08 15.15
CA PHE A 42 3.98 -0.27 16.53
C PHE A 42 3.18 0.83 17.23
N SER A 43 2.66 1.80 16.47
CA SER A 43 1.77 2.85 16.98
C SER A 43 0.60 3.02 16.03
N LEU A 44 -0.61 3.28 16.58
CA LEU A 44 -1.79 3.51 15.75
C LEU A 44 -1.67 4.79 14.93
N SER A 45 -2.10 4.71 13.67
CA SER A 45 -2.23 5.86 12.78
C SER A 45 -3.23 6.88 13.31
N PRO A 46 -3.12 8.15 12.90
CA PRO A 46 -4.13 9.15 13.18
C PRO A 46 -5.53 8.74 12.71
N SER A 47 -5.61 8.01 11.61
CA SER A 47 -6.86 7.51 11.06
C SER A 47 -7.53 6.45 11.92
N SER A 48 -6.77 5.47 12.44
CA SER A 48 -7.30 4.51 13.42
C SER A 48 -7.79 5.21 14.68
N GLN A 49 -7.05 6.23 15.14
CA GLN A 49 -7.44 7.04 16.29
C GLN A 49 -8.73 7.84 16.01
N SER A 50 -8.88 8.41 14.80
CA SER A 50 -10.10 9.09 14.35
C SER A 50 -11.30 8.14 14.33
N ILE A 51 -11.13 6.91 13.85
CA ILE A 51 -12.18 5.88 13.85
C ILE A 51 -12.58 5.53 15.29
N LEU A 52 -11.60 5.32 16.18
CA LEU A 52 -11.85 5.00 17.58
C LEU A 52 -12.58 6.12 18.33
N SER A 53 -12.30 7.39 18.01
CA SER A 53 -12.98 8.53 18.63
C SER A 53 -14.47 8.63 18.28
N LYS A 54 -14.94 7.86 17.28
CA LYS A 54 -16.36 7.78 16.87
C LYS A 54 -17.11 6.63 17.54
N LEU A 55 -16.44 5.83 18.39
CA LEU A 55 -17.09 4.81 19.20
C LEU A 55 -17.99 5.49 20.24
N ASP A 56 -19.22 5.05 20.32
CA ASP A 56 -20.23 5.52 21.29
C ASP A 56 -20.67 4.39 22.24
N ASP A 57 -20.18 3.16 22.05
CA ASP A 57 -20.37 2.01 22.92
C ASP A 57 -19.13 1.11 22.93
N ARG A 58 -19.13 0.09 23.76
CA ARG A 58 -18.01 -0.82 23.96
C ARG A 58 -17.78 -1.73 22.77
N LEU A 59 -16.57 -1.67 22.21
CA LEU A 59 -16.05 -2.61 21.22
C LEU A 59 -15.32 -3.76 21.93
N THR A 60 -15.78 -4.99 21.71
CA THR A 60 -15.13 -6.19 22.24
C THR A 60 -14.51 -7.01 21.11
N MET A 61 -13.21 -7.27 21.20
CA MET A 61 -12.47 -8.09 20.25
C MET A 61 -12.11 -9.44 20.88
N LYS A 62 -12.64 -10.52 20.32
CA LYS A 62 -12.31 -11.89 20.74
C LYS A 62 -11.32 -12.49 19.75
N VAL A 63 -10.14 -12.79 20.21
CA VAL A 63 -9.05 -13.35 19.41
C VAL A 63 -8.94 -14.84 19.67
N TYR A 64 -9.22 -15.64 18.67
CA TYR A 64 -9.10 -17.09 18.69
C TYR A 64 -7.79 -17.49 18.04
N PHE A 65 -6.77 -17.75 18.87
CA PHE A 65 -5.40 -17.98 18.40
C PHE A 65 -4.73 -19.11 19.14
N SER A 66 -4.20 -20.07 18.39
CA SER A 66 -3.42 -21.18 18.94
C SER A 66 -2.11 -20.69 19.58
N GLU A 67 -1.63 -21.36 20.62
CA GLU A 67 -0.40 -20.94 21.32
C GLU A 67 0.86 -21.53 20.69
N ASN A 68 0.82 -22.81 20.30
CA ASN A 68 1.98 -23.53 19.77
C ASN A 68 2.07 -23.42 18.26
N LEU A 69 2.37 -22.21 17.77
CA LEU A 69 2.47 -21.91 16.34
C LEU A 69 3.93 -21.93 15.87
N PRO A 70 4.18 -22.27 14.59
CA PRO A 70 5.50 -22.08 13.98
C PRO A 70 5.99 -20.64 14.14
N ASN A 71 7.32 -20.46 14.13
CA ASN A 71 7.98 -19.18 14.47
C ASN A 71 7.39 -17.95 13.77
N GLU A 72 7.02 -18.06 12.49
CA GLU A 72 6.45 -16.95 11.73
C GLU A 72 5.06 -16.54 12.28
N LEU A 73 4.20 -17.49 12.55
CA LEU A 73 2.86 -17.23 13.10
C LEU A 73 2.89 -16.88 14.59
N GLY A 74 3.89 -17.33 15.32
CA GLY A 74 4.13 -16.89 16.70
C GLY A 74 4.46 -15.40 16.77
N ASN A 75 5.18 -14.87 15.78
CA ASN A 75 5.43 -13.43 15.64
C ASN A 75 4.14 -12.67 15.28
N THR A 76 3.30 -13.23 14.42
CA THR A 76 1.98 -12.63 14.08
C THR A 76 1.10 -12.51 15.32
N ARG A 77 1.05 -13.53 16.18
CA ARG A 77 0.29 -13.47 17.44
C ARG A 77 0.77 -12.37 18.38
N ARG A 78 2.10 -12.23 18.53
CA ARG A 78 2.70 -11.16 19.36
C ARG A 78 2.39 -9.78 18.81
N PHE A 79 2.58 -9.60 17.51
CA PHE A 79 2.28 -8.32 16.86
C PHE A 79 0.79 -7.98 16.96
N LEU A 80 -0.11 -8.97 16.79
CA LEU A 80 -1.55 -8.77 16.99
C LEU A 80 -1.84 -8.32 18.44
N GLN A 81 -1.21 -8.92 19.43
CA GLN A 81 -1.37 -8.51 20.82
C GLN A 81 -0.88 -7.06 21.03
N ASP A 82 0.32 -6.75 20.53
CA ASP A 82 0.91 -5.41 20.64
C ASP A 82 0.00 -4.33 20.03
N ILE A 83 -0.56 -4.57 18.84
CA ILE A 83 -1.44 -3.61 18.19
C ILE A 83 -2.79 -3.47 18.90
N LEU A 84 -3.35 -4.57 19.43
CA LEU A 84 -4.59 -4.50 20.21
C LEU A 84 -4.41 -3.77 21.55
N GLU A 85 -3.22 -3.85 22.16
CA GLU A 85 -2.86 -3.02 23.32
C GLU A 85 -2.84 -1.53 22.97
N GLU A 86 -2.36 -1.17 21.78
CA GLU A 86 -2.42 0.22 21.29
C GLU A 86 -3.88 0.69 21.07
N TYR A 87 -4.74 -0.16 20.50
CA TYR A 87 -6.17 0.17 20.37
C TYR A 87 -6.82 0.45 21.73
N ARG A 88 -6.57 -0.42 22.72
CA ARG A 88 -7.06 -0.25 24.09
C ARG A 88 -6.47 0.99 24.79
N ALA A 89 -5.20 1.29 24.52
CA ALA A 89 -4.54 2.48 25.10
C ALA A 89 -5.07 3.80 24.53
N LYS A 90 -5.70 3.79 23.35
CA LYS A 90 -6.28 4.97 22.70
C LYS A 90 -7.77 5.17 22.94
N SER A 91 -8.50 4.14 23.42
CA SER A 91 -9.92 4.24 23.75
C SER A 91 -10.27 3.30 24.90
N ASP A 92 -10.88 3.86 25.94
CA ASP A 92 -11.39 3.10 27.08
C ASP A 92 -12.58 2.17 26.69
N ASP A 93 -13.21 2.43 25.56
CA ASP A 93 -14.32 1.63 25.03
C ASP A 93 -13.85 0.36 24.31
N VAL A 94 -12.53 0.17 24.15
CA VAL A 94 -11.96 -1.02 23.49
C VAL A 94 -11.53 -2.05 24.53
N SER A 95 -12.04 -3.28 24.37
CA SER A 95 -11.64 -4.45 25.14
C SER A 95 -11.26 -5.61 24.24
N PHE A 96 -10.24 -6.38 24.58
CA PHE A 96 -9.86 -7.56 23.82
C PHE A 96 -9.51 -8.73 24.72
N TYR A 97 -9.75 -9.96 24.23
CA TYR A 97 -9.50 -11.21 24.96
C TYR A 97 -8.94 -12.26 24.00
N PHE A 98 -7.88 -12.94 24.43
CA PHE A 98 -7.29 -14.06 23.71
C PHE A 98 -7.84 -15.38 24.24
N TYR A 99 -8.29 -16.23 23.32
CA TYR A 99 -8.78 -17.58 23.59
C TYR A 99 -7.99 -18.59 22.78
N ASN A 100 -7.63 -19.72 23.38
CA ASN A 100 -7.03 -20.85 22.67
C ASN A 100 -8.07 -21.98 22.53
N PRO A 101 -8.73 -22.14 21.37
CA PRO A 101 -9.75 -23.16 21.18
C PRO A 101 -9.25 -24.62 21.26
N GLU A 102 -7.92 -24.85 21.16
CA GLU A 102 -7.34 -26.20 21.28
C GLU A 102 -7.44 -26.77 22.68
N THR A 103 -7.61 -25.92 23.68
CA THR A 103 -7.60 -26.33 25.09
C THR A 103 -8.95 -26.81 25.61
N ASP A 104 -10.06 -26.39 24.95
CA ASP A 104 -11.42 -26.64 25.42
C ASP A 104 -12.42 -26.77 24.26
N LYS A 105 -13.23 -27.81 24.28
CA LYS A 105 -14.29 -28.06 23.29
C LYS A 105 -15.36 -26.97 23.28
N GLU A 106 -15.67 -26.37 24.44
CA GLU A 106 -16.64 -25.27 24.50
C GLU A 106 -16.09 -24.02 23.76
N LEU A 107 -14.80 -23.74 23.92
CA LEU A 107 -14.13 -22.65 23.17
C LEU A 107 -14.05 -22.96 21.67
N GLU A 108 -13.87 -24.23 21.29
CA GLU A 108 -13.91 -24.64 19.88
C GLU A 108 -15.29 -24.38 19.25
N GLU A 109 -16.36 -24.78 19.96
CA GLU A 109 -17.73 -24.53 19.50
C GLU A 109 -18.05 -23.02 19.45
N GLN A 110 -17.57 -22.26 20.43
CA GLN A 110 -17.74 -20.80 20.45
C GLN A 110 -17.01 -20.14 19.27
N ALA A 111 -15.77 -20.54 18.98
CA ALA A 111 -15.02 -20.03 17.82
C ALA A 111 -15.80 -20.29 16.52
N ARG A 112 -16.36 -21.48 16.33
CA ARG A 112 -17.20 -21.80 15.16
C ARG A 112 -18.46 -20.95 15.07
N LYS A 113 -19.17 -20.73 16.19
CA LYS A 113 -20.35 -19.85 16.25
C LYS A 113 -19.98 -18.40 15.92
N ASP A 114 -18.78 -17.99 16.33
CA ASP A 114 -18.24 -16.67 16.03
C ASP A 114 -17.73 -16.53 14.58
N GLY A 115 -17.68 -17.64 13.82
CA GLY A 115 -17.28 -17.64 12.40
C GLY A 115 -15.80 -17.96 12.17
N ILE A 116 -15.08 -18.41 13.20
CA ILE A 116 -13.67 -18.78 13.09
C ILE A 116 -13.56 -20.31 12.92
N GLN A 117 -12.97 -20.71 11.80
CA GLN A 117 -12.72 -22.12 11.46
C GLN A 117 -11.24 -22.46 11.67
N PRO A 118 -10.92 -23.70 12.08
CA PRO A 118 -9.53 -24.12 12.16
C PRO A 118 -8.91 -24.26 10.78
N VAL A 119 -7.67 -23.85 10.65
CA VAL A 119 -6.84 -23.98 9.45
C VAL A 119 -5.93 -25.19 9.63
N GLN A 120 -5.79 -26.02 8.58
CA GLN A 120 -4.83 -27.13 8.59
C GLN A 120 -3.47 -26.62 8.10
N MET A 121 -2.44 -26.86 8.90
CA MET A 121 -1.07 -26.46 8.56
C MET A 121 -0.14 -27.65 8.62
N GLN A 122 0.76 -27.75 7.66
CA GLN A 122 1.91 -28.65 7.71
C GLN A 122 3.02 -28.00 8.53
N VAL A 123 3.41 -28.66 9.63
CA VAL A 123 4.52 -28.21 10.48
C VAL A 123 5.62 -29.27 10.40
N ILE A 124 6.85 -28.81 10.15
CA ILE A 124 8.02 -29.67 10.15
C ILE A 124 8.70 -29.51 11.51
N GLU A 125 8.53 -30.48 12.38
CA GLU A 125 9.22 -30.55 13.68
C GLU A 125 10.07 -31.83 13.74
N ASN A 126 11.34 -31.70 14.08
CA ASN A 126 12.28 -32.82 14.24
C ASN A 126 12.29 -33.79 13.04
N ASP A 127 12.36 -33.29 11.82
CA ASP A 127 12.32 -34.04 10.54
C ASP A 127 11.02 -34.83 10.29
N LYS A 128 9.96 -34.54 11.03
CA LYS A 128 8.61 -35.11 10.81
C LYS A 128 7.66 -34.03 10.32
N VAL A 129 6.88 -34.38 9.30
CA VAL A 129 5.80 -33.54 8.79
C VAL A 129 4.53 -33.91 9.57
N GLU A 130 4.01 -32.98 10.34
CA GLU A 130 2.73 -33.12 11.04
C GLU A 130 1.70 -32.15 10.50
N ILE A 131 0.45 -32.59 10.37
CA ILE A 131 -0.67 -31.71 10.04
C ILE A 131 -1.33 -31.29 11.36
N LYS A 132 -1.18 -30.01 11.72
CA LYS A 132 -1.82 -29.42 12.90
C LYS A 132 -3.04 -28.59 12.50
N LYS A 133 -4.10 -28.66 13.29
CA LYS A 133 -5.23 -27.74 13.20
C LYS A 133 -4.94 -26.55 14.10
N VAL A 134 -4.93 -25.35 13.54
CA VAL A 134 -4.64 -24.12 14.27
C VAL A 134 -5.75 -23.09 14.08
N TYR A 135 -5.98 -22.27 15.09
CA TYR A 135 -6.91 -21.15 15.03
C TYR A 135 -6.12 -19.85 14.90
N LEU A 136 -6.51 -19.01 13.96
CA LEU A 136 -5.78 -17.78 13.58
C LEU A 136 -6.78 -16.66 13.24
N GLY A 137 -7.81 -16.46 14.03
CA GLY A 137 -8.86 -15.51 13.68
C GLY A 137 -9.28 -14.61 14.82
N MET A 138 -10.08 -13.60 14.49
CA MET A 138 -10.61 -12.64 15.44
C MET A 138 -12.04 -12.24 15.06
N VAL A 139 -12.87 -11.97 16.07
CA VAL A 139 -14.20 -11.41 15.90
C VAL A 139 -14.30 -10.10 16.68
N LEU A 140 -14.90 -9.10 16.04
CA LEU A 140 -15.19 -7.80 16.62
C LEU A 140 -16.70 -7.72 16.88
N LEU A 141 -17.07 -7.33 18.08
CA LEU A 141 -18.45 -7.22 18.55
C LEU A 141 -18.69 -5.76 19.00
N PHE A 142 -19.69 -5.15 18.44
CA PHE A 142 -20.12 -3.80 18.79
C PHE A 142 -21.63 -3.74 18.79
N GLU A 143 -22.24 -3.44 19.93
CA GLU A 143 -23.69 -3.56 20.16
C GLU A 143 -24.22 -4.95 19.72
N ASN A 144 -25.16 -4.99 18.76
CA ASN A 144 -25.73 -6.20 18.19
C ASN A 144 -25.07 -6.62 16.85
N LYS A 145 -23.97 -5.96 16.45
CA LYS A 145 -23.27 -6.21 15.19
C LYS A 145 -22.01 -7.03 15.43
N LYS A 146 -21.64 -7.76 14.40
CA LYS A 146 -20.45 -8.61 14.41
C LYS A 146 -19.71 -8.52 13.09
N GLU A 147 -18.40 -8.32 13.15
CA GLU A 147 -17.47 -8.46 12.04
C GLU A 147 -16.43 -9.53 12.34
N VAL A 148 -16.02 -10.26 11.32
CA VAL A 148 -15.13 -11.41 11.48
C VAL A 148 -13.88 -11.23 10.62
N LEU A 149 -12.72 -11.51 11.21
CA LEU A 149 -11.46 -11.74 10.52
C LEU A 149 -11.16 -13.24 10.65
N PRO A 150 -11.55 -14.05 9.66
CA PRO A 150 -11.56 -15.51 9.82
C PRO A 150 -10.16 -16.10 9.91
N VAL A 151 -9.17 -15.49 9.25
CA VAL A 151 -7.78 -15.95 9.24
C VAL A 151 -6.83 -14.76 9.22
N ILE A 152 -5.88 -14.72 10.15
CA ILE A 152 -4.81 -13.73 10.26
C ILE A 152 -3.47 -14.46 10.16
N GLN A 153 -2.86 -14.47 8.99
CA GLN A 153 -1.59 -15.19 8.74
C GLN A 153 -0.38 -14.25 8.68
N SER A 154 -0.58 -12.98 8.48
CA SER A 154 0.47 -11.97 8.30
C SER A 154 0.27 -10.79 9.24
N THR A 155 1.35 -10.12 9.57
CA THR A 155 1.33 -8.83 10.28
C THR A 155 1.06 -7.67 9.32
N ALA A 156 1.32 -7.87 8.02
CA ALA A 156 1.04 -6.85 7.02
C ALA A 156 -0.47 -6.63 6.90
N GLY A 157 -0.89 -5.38 6.87
CA GLY A 157 -2.30 -5.05 6.70
C GLY A 157 -3.16 -5.16 7.96
N LEU A 158 -2.60 -5.49 9.09
CA LEU A 158 -3.40 -5.82 10.26
C LEU A 158 -4.14 -4.61 10.84
N GLU A 159 -3.48 -3.46 10.94
CA GLU A 159 -4.13 -2.21 11.40
C GLU A 159 -5.26 -1.80 10.45
N TYR A 160 -5.01 -1.87 9.15
CA TYR A 160 -6.01 -1.58 8.13
C TYR A 160 -7.22 -2.52 8.24
N MET A 161 -6.97 -3.85 8.31
CA MET A 161 -8.05 -4.83 8.45
C MET A 161 -8.90 -4.60 9.69
N ILE A 162 -8.28 -4.36 10.84
CA ILE A 162 -8.98 -4.12 12.11
C ILE A 162 -9.78 -2.81 12.03
N SER A 163 -9.13 -1.70 11.68
CA SER A 163 -9.78 -0.37 11.63
C SER A 163 -10.92 -0.33 10.62
N THR A 164 -10.78 -1.00 9.48
CA THR A 164 -11.86 -1.10 8.49
C THR A 164 -13.06 -1.88 9.05
N LYS A 165 -12.82 -2.98 9.78
CA LYS A 165 -13.91 -3.73 10.44
C LYS A 165 -14.57 -2.91 11.55
N ILE A 166 -13.81 -2.15 12.33
CA ILE A 166 -14.36 -1.21 13.32
C ILE A 166 -15.25 -0.16 12.62
N LYS A 167 -14.74 0.43 11.54
CA LYS A 167 -15.51 1.42 10.76
C LYS A 167 -16.81 0.83 10.21
N SER A 168 -16.78 -0.41 9.71
CA SER A 168 -17.99 -1.11 9.24
C SER A 168 -19.02 -1.33 10.35
N LEU A 169 -18.59 -1.54 11.59
CA LEU A 169 -19.47 -1.71 12.75
C LEU A 169 -20.14 -0.39 13.18
N ILE A 170 -19.40 0.72 13.11
CA ILE A 170 -19.87 2.06 13.53
C ILE A 170 -20.80 2.66 12.47
N ASN A 171 -20.40 2.61 11.20
CA ASN A 171 -21.15 3.24 10.11
C ASN A 171 -22.23 2.30 9.57
N MET A 172 -23.48 2.74 9.67
CA MET A 172 -24.62 2.00 9.10
C MET A 172 -24.75 2.19 7.58
N ASP A 173 -24.39 3.36 7.05
CA ASP A 173 -24.62 3.72 5.65
C ASP A 173 -23.32 3.60 4.84
N LYS A 174 -23.13 2.42 4.22
CA LYS A 174 -22.08 2.25 3.24
C LYS A 174 -22.35 3.14 2.03
N LYS A 175 -21.34 3.91 1.63
CA LYS A 175 -21.35 4.65 0.36
C LYS A 175 -21.57 3.72 -0.83
N THR A 176 -22.28 4.20 -1.84
CA THR A 176 -22.57 3.43 -3.05
C THR A 176 -21.59 3.79 -4.16
N VAL A 177 -20.91 2.78 -4.69
CA VAL A 177 -20.03 2.89 -5.85
C VAL A 177 -20.68 2.18 -7.03
N GLY A 178 -20.92 2.91 -8.11
CA GLY A 178 -21.44 2.39 -9.39
C GLY A 178 -20.31 2.10 -10.35
N LEU A 179 -20.45 1.05 -11.16
CA LEU A 179 -19.59 0.78 -12.32
C LEU A 179 -20.44 0.84 -13.60
N VAL A 180 -19.99 1.58 -14.59
CA VAL A 180 -20.59 1.63 -15.91
C VAL A 180 -19.60 1.19 -16.98
N HIS A 181 -20.07 0.39 -17.93
CA HIS A 181 -19.32 0.02 -19.10
C HIS A 181 -19.70 0.95 -20.26
N LEU A 182 -18.80 1.87 -20.63
CA LEU A 182 -19.04 2.79 -21.75
C LEU A 182 -18.99 2.07 -23.11
N ASN A 183 -18.45 0.86 -23.15
CA ASN A 183 -18.54 -0.02 -24.30
C ASN A 183 -19.32 -1.30 -23.95
N PRO A 184 -20.66 -1.32 -24.12
CA PRO A 184 -21.50 -2.45 -23.72
C PRO A 184 -21.31 -3.70 -24.59
N VAL A 185 -20.77 -3.58 -25.79
CA VAL A 185 -20.56 -4.71 -26.71
C VAL A 185 -19.33 -5.54 -26.31
N ASN A 186 -18.29 -4.88 -25.81
CA ASN A 186 -17.03 -5.50 -25.39
C ASN A 186 -16.73 -5.15 -23.93
N THR A 187 -17.52 -5.68 -23.02
CA THR A 187 -17.32 -5.45 -21.58
C THR A 187 -16.05 -6.14 -21.10
N ILE A 188 -15.27 -5.43 -20.31
CA ILE A 188 -14.11 -5.99 -19.60
C ILE A 188 -14.59 -6.75 -18.34
N LYS A 189 -13.84 -7.79 -17.94
CA LYS A 189 -14.09 -8.47 -16.67
C LYS A 189 -13.57 -7.60 -15.52
N THR A 190 -14.37 -7.48 -14.47
CA THR A 190 -14.10 -6.64 -13.28
C THR A 190 -14.46 -7.37 -11.99
N ASP A 191 -14.29 -8.71 -11.96
CA ASP A 191 -14.67 -9.54 -10.82
C ASP A 191 -13.76 -9.25 -9.59
N ASN A 192 -12.45 -9.07 -9.81
CA ASN A 192 -11.50 -8.70 -8.77
C ASN A 192 -11.83 -7.34 -8.16
N LEU A 193 -12.11 -6.35 -9.00
CA LEU A 193 -12.55 -5.03 -8.57
C LEU A 193 -13.83 -5.10 -7.74
N SER A 194 -14.84 -5.84 -8.23
CA SER A 194 -16.11 -6.04 -7.55
C SER A 194 -15.93 -6.68 -6.17
N ALA A 195 -15.07 -7.70 -6.07
CA ALA A 195 -14.79 -8.39 -4.82
C ALA A 195 -14.13 -7.46 -3.79
N GLN A 196 -13.21 -6.60 -4.21
CA GLN A 196 -12.54 -5.64 -3.32
C GLN A 196 -13.49 -4.53 -2.87
N LEU A 197 -14.24 -3.91 -3.79
CA LEU A 197 -15.16 -2.82 -3.47
C LEU A 197 -16.32 -3.26 -2.57
N ASN A 198 -16.85 -4.47 -2.75
CA ASN A 198 -17.92 -5.02 -1.91
C ASN A 198 -17.52 -5.20 -0.44
N GLN A 199 -16.24 -5.23 -0.11
CA GLN A 199 -15.79 -5.31 1.29
C GLN A 199 -16.11 -4.02 2.06
N HIS A 200 -16.05 -2.85 1.39
CA HIS A 200 -16.12 -1.53 2.01
C HIS A 200 -17.34 -0.72 1.59
N TYR A 201 -17.85 -0.94 0.37
CA TYR A 201 -18.89 -0.16 -0.28
C TYR A 201 -20.09 -1.01 -0.68
N THR A 202 -21.22 -0.36 -0.96
CA THR A 202 -22.30 -0.97 -1.72
C THR A 202 -21.96 -0.84 -3.19
N PHE A 203 -21.40 -1.90 -3.79
CA PHE A 203 -20.99 -1.87 -5.19
C PHE A 203 -22.09 -2.39 -6.11
N ARG A 204 -22.31 -1.69 -7.26
CA ARG A 204 -23.31 -2.06 -8.28
C ARG A 204 -22.78 -1.77 -9.68
N THR A 205 -22.96 -2.71 -10.59
CA THR A 205 -22.84 -2.42 -12.03
C THR A 205 -24.15 -1.80 -12.51
N LEU A 206 -24.04 -0.69 -13.23
CA LEU A 206 -25.16 0.09 -13.72
C LEU A 206 -25.22 0.04 -15.25
N ASP A 207 -26.42 0.07 -15.78
CA ASP A 207 -26.68 0.20 -17.21
C ASP A 207 -27.13 1.64 -17.51
N LEU A 208 -26.43 2.32 -18.41
CA LEU A 208 -26.74 3.70 -18.81
C LEU A 208 -27.96 3.82 -19.74
N THR A 209 -28.67 2.74 -20.03
CA THR A 209 -30.04 2.82 -20.62
C THR A 209 -31.00 3.49 -19.65
N ALA A 210 -30.86 3.27 -18.34
CA ALA A 210 -31.57 3.96 -17.28
C ALA A 210 -30.76 5.16 -16.72
N ASP A 211 -31.43 6.02 -15.94
CA ASP A 211 -30.75 7.11 -15.24
C ASP A 211 -29.89 6.56 -14.09
N ILE A 212 -28.80 7.27 -13.78
CA ILE A 212 -27.93 6.92 -12.64
C ILE A 212 -28.69 7.19 -11.35
N PRO A 213 -28.85 6.21 -10.45
CA PRO A 213 -29.58 6.41 -9.21
C PRO A 213 -28.95 7.49 -8.31
N ASP A 214 -29.76 8.31 -7.66
CA ASP A 214 -29.31 9.41 -6.78
C ASP A 214 -28.46 8.96 -5.60
N ASN A 215 -28.62 7.71 -5.17
CA ASN A 215 -27.84 7.13 -4.06
C ASN A 215 -26.43 6.66 -4.46
N VAL A 216 -26.02 6.83 -5.71
CA VAL A 216 -24.65 6.57 -6.15
C VAL A 216 -23.77 7.76 -5.77
N ASP A 217 -22.75 7.53 -4.97
CA ASP A 217 -21.81 8.56 -4.51
C ASP A 217 -20.62 8.72 -5.46
N VAL A 218 -20.10 7.60 -5.94
CA VAL A 218 -18.94 7.52 -6.88
C VAL A 218 -19.29 6.64 -8.05
N LEU A 219 -18.98 7.10 -9.25
CA LEU A 219 -19.14 6.34 -10.48
C LEU A 219 -17.78 5.99 -11.07
N LEU A 220 -17.56 4.72 -11.37
CA LEU A 220 -16.41 4.24 -12.13
C LEU A 220 -16.86 3.98 -13.56
N ALA A 221 -16.12 4.49 -14.54
CA ALA A 221 -16.42 4.28 -15.94
C ALA A 221 -15.26 3.59 -16.66
N THR A 222 -15.56 2.53 -17.40
CA THR A 222 -14.59 1.89 -18.31
C THR A 222 -14.42 2.71 -19.59
N ALA A 223 -13.45 2.36 -20.42
CA ALA A 223 -13.14 3.11 -21.64
C ALA A 223 -14.28 3.08 -22.67
N ALA A 224 -14.48 4.24 -23.31
CA ALA A 224 -15.25 4.36 -24.56
C ALA A 224 -14.31 4.15 -25.74
N ILE A 225 -14.58 3.12 -26.57
CA ILE A 225 -13.80 2.82 -27.78
C ILE A 225 -14.43 3.47 -29.00
N ASP A 226 -15.78 3.56 -29.01
CA ASP A 226 -16.57 4.18 -30.07
C ASP A 226 -17.26 5.46 -29.59
N THR A 227 -17.92 6.16 -30.50
CA THR A 227 -18.74 7.33 -30.17
C THR A 227 -19.91 6.93 -29.28
N LEU A 228 -20.03 7.60 -28.14
CA LEU A 228 -21.13 7.40 -27.18
C LEU A 228 -22.41 8.06 -27.70
N ASP A 229 -23.55 7.49 -27.33
CA ASP A 229 -24.83 8.16 -27.51
C ASP A 229 -24.85 9.48 -26.70
N SER A 230 -25.45 10.53 -27.24
CA SER A 230 -25.53 11.83 -26.57
C SER A 230 -26.21 11.72 -25.20
N THR A 231 -27.18 10.84 -25.04
CA THR A 231 -27.87 10.60 -23.77
C THR A 231 -26.95 10.03 -22.69
N VAL A 232 -25.95 9.23 -23.09
CA VAL A 232 -24.94 8.71 -22.16
C VAL A 232 -24.05 9.84 -21.67
N VAL A 233 -23.58 10.71 -22.58
CA VAL A 233 -22.76 11.87 -22.21
C VAL A 233 -23.54 12.82 -21.29
N GLU A 234 -24.80 13.14 -21.63
CA GLU A 234 -25.69 13.97 -20.80
C GLU A 234 -25.88 13.40 -19.38
N LYS A 235 -26.00 12.07 -19.23
CA LYS A 235 -26.10 11.41 -17.91
C LYS A 235 -24.81 11.57 -17.11
N LEU A 236 -23.63 11.42 -17.72
CA LEU A 236 -22.35 11.64 -17.06
C LEU A 236 -22.17 13.11 -16.65
N GLU A 237 -22.57 14.06 -17.52
CA GLU A 237 -22.56 15.49 -17.20
C GLU A 237 -23.50 15.80 -16.04
N SER A 238 -24.74 15.34 -16.09
CA SER A 238 -25.74 15.53 -15.02
C SER A 238 -25.28 14.95 -13.69
N PHE A 239 -24.58 13.81 -13.72
CA PHE A 239 -23.99 13.19 -12.53
C PHE A 239 -22.92 14.09 -11.90
N LEU A 240 -22.01 14.66 -12.70
CA LEU A 240 -21.00 15.60 -12.23
C LEU A 240 -21.63 16.94 -11.81
N ASP A 241 -22.60 17.44 -12.54
CA ASP A 241 -23.30 18.70 -12.24
C ASP A 241 -24.12 18.59 -10.93
N SER A 242 -24.48 17.38 -10.48
CA SER A 242 -25.06 17.14 -9.15
C SER A 242 -24.03 17.13 -8.00
N GLY A 243 -22.75 17.44 -8.26
CA GLY A 243 -21.68 17.45 -7.27
C GLY A 243 -21.12 16.07 -6.94
N LYS A 244 -21.46 15.05 -7.74
CA LYS A 244 -20.99 13.66 -7.58
C LYS A 244 -19.59 13.48 -8.17
N LYS A 245 -19.03 12.30 -7.97
CA LYS A 245 -17.62 11.99 -8.28
C LYS A 245 -17.51 10.91 -9.33
N LEU A 246 -16.69 11.15 -10.35
CA LEU A 246 -16.52 10.26 -11.49
C LEU A 246 -15.03 9.89 -11.68
N PHE A 247 -14.76 8.60 -11.76
CA PHE A 247 -13.46 8.06 -12.16
C PHE A 247 -13.58 7.44 -13.55
N ILE A 248 -12.71 7.82 -14.47
CA ILE A 248 -12.67 7.27 -15.84
C ILE A 248 -11.30 6.64 -16.12
N ALA A 249 -11.31 5.43 -16.63
CA ALA A 249 -10.14 4.75 -17.19
C ALA A 249 -10.20 4.81 -18.72
N GLN A 250 -9.44 5.72 -19.34
CA GLN A 250 -9.51 5.99 -20.78
C GLN A 250 -8.16 6.29 -21.37
N SER A 251 -7.74 5.52 -22.40
CA SER A 251 -6.60 5.85 -23.27
C SER A 251 -7.07 6.52 -24.55
N GLY A 252 -6.16 7.24 -25.24
CA GLY A 252 -6.42 7.79 -26.57
C GLY A 252 -6.30 6.78 -27.71
N ILE A 253 -5.80 5.59 -27.38
CA ILE A 253 -5.40 4.54 -28.32
C ILE A 253 -6.07 3.23 -27.94
N ASN A 254 -6.63 2.55 -28.95
CA ASN A 254 -7.08 1.16 -28.83
C ASN A 254 -5.97 0.23 -29.31
N THR A 255 -5.57 -0.73 -28.49
CA THR A 255 -4.45 -1.64 -28.78
C THR A 255 -4.93 -3.04 -29.11
N ASN A 256 -4.37 -3.61 -30.17
CA ASN A 256 -4.56 -5.01 -30.52
C ASN A 256 -3.22 -5.76 -30.41
N ILE A 257 -3.06 -6.48 -29.31
CA ILE A 257 -1.82 -7.20 -28.98
C ILE A 257 -1.58 -8.35 -29.98
N GLN A 258 -2.64 -8.94 -30.54
CA GLN A 258 -2.52 -10.12 -31.44
C GLN A 258 -1.84 -9.73 -32.76
N ILE A 259 -2.19 -8.58 -33.32
CA ILE A 259 -1.58 -8.05 -34.54
C ILE A 259 -0.47 -7.04 -34.28
N GLN A 260 -0.17 -6.76 -32.99
CA GLN A 260 0.87 -5.84 -32.52
C GLN A 260 0.71 -4.42 -33.10
N GLN A 261 -0.52 -3.97 -33.25
CA GLN A 261 -0.86 -2.64 -33.75
C GLN A 261 -1.82 -1.92 -32.81
N ALA A 262 -1.87 -0.62 -32.96
CA ALA A 262 -2.78 0.23 -32.20
C ALA A 262 -3.36 1.33 -33.12
N ASP A 263 -4.60 1.71 -32.84
CA ASP A 263 -5.34 2.71 -33.60
C ASP A 263 -5.86 3.83 -32.69
N PRO A 264 -5.87 5.10 -33.14
CA PRO A 264 -6.46 6.19 -32.39
C PRO A 264 -7.97 5.98 -32.21
N ILE A 265 -8.44 6.10 -30.97
CA ILE A 265 -9.87 6.00 -30.65
C ILE A 265 -10.60 7.22 -31.21
N GLN A 266 -11.74 7.00 -31.84
CA GLN A 266 -12.64 8.03 -32.32
C GLN A 266 -13.92 8.00 -31.47
N SER A 267 -14.00 8.91 -30.51
CA SER A 267 -15.13 9.00 -29.58
C SER A 267 -15.34 10.45 -29.12
N ASN A 268 -16.57 10.80 -28.81
CA ASN A 268 -16.93 12.10 -28.21
C ASN A 268 -16.55 12.18 -26.72
N ILE A 269 -16.04 11.11 -26.12
CA ILE A 269 -15.51 11.11 -24.75
C ILE A 269 -14.35 12.12 -24.60
N PHE A 270 -13.57 12.35 -25.68
CA PHE A 270 -12.47 13.33 -25.66
C PHE A 270 -12.96 14.77 -25.50
N ASP A 271 -14.09 15.11 -26.14
CA ASP A 271 -14.72 16.42 -26.00
C ASP A 271 -15.29 16.58 -24.58
N PHE A 272 -15.94 15.52 -24.06
CA PHE A 272 -16.41 15.47 -22.68
C PHE A 272 -15.25 15.70 -21.68
N LEU A 273 -14.15 14.96 -21.78
CA LEU A 273 -12.98 15.14 -20.92
C LEU A 273 -12.37 16.54 -21.08
N GLY A 274 -12.31 17.05 -22.30
CA GLY A 274 -11.82 18.39 -22.61
C GLY A 274 -12.64 19.50 -21.97
N SER A 275 -13.98 19.33 -21.82
CA SER A 275 -14.86 20.29 -21.14
C SER A 275 -14.57 20.41 -19.63
N TYR A 276 -13.81 19.47 -19.06
CA TYR A 276 -13.32 19.48 -17.68
C TYR A 276 -11.81 19.72 -17.57
N ASN A 277 -11.20 20.38 -18.56
CA ASN A 277 -9.77 20.72 -18.63
C ASN A 277 -8.81 19.52 -18.75
N LEU A 278 -9.31 18.31 -19.07
CA LEU A 278 -8.52 17.10 -19.25
C LEU A 278 -8.43 16.72 -20.73
N LYS A 279 -7.41 17.22 -21.45
CA LYS A 279 -7.19 16.92 -22.87
C LYS A 279 -6.38 15.63 -23.04
N LEU A 280 -7.05 14.50 -23.19
CA LEU A 280 -6.42 13.22 -23.48
C LEU A 280 -5.95 13.18 -24.94
N GLN A 281 -4.66 12.86 -25.15
CA GLN A 281 -4.05 12.83 -26.48
C GLN A 281 -4.20 11.45 -27.12
N LYS A 282 -4.24 11.43 -28.46
CA LYS A 282 -4.30 10.18 -29.26
C LYS A 282 -2.89 9.69 -29.59
N ASN A 283 -2.11 9.38 -28.56
CA ASN A 283 -0.74 8.93 -28.66
C ASN A 283 -0.46 7.84 -27.63
N LEU A 284 0.70 7.18 -27.72
CA LEU A 284 1.19 6.26 -26.72
C LEU A 284 2.40 6.86 -26.02
N VAL A 285 2.39 6.80 -24.69
CA VAL A 285 3.53 7.15 -23.86
C VAL A 285 4.41 5.94 -23.66
N LEU A 286 5.71 6.12 -23.89
CA LEU A 286 6.75 5.14 -23.63
C LEU A 286 7.63 5.63 -22.49
N ASP A 287 8.20 4.68 -21.73
CA ASP A 287 9.13 5.02 -20.66
C ASP A 287 10.30 4.03 -20.64
N ALA A 288 11.50 4.54 -20.37
CA ALA A 288 12.67 3.70 -20.18
C ALA A 288 12.56 2.86 -18.90
N LYS A 289 11.86 3.38 -17.88
CA LYS A 289 11.52 2.64 -16.67
C LYS A 289 10.20 1.92 -16.92
N CYS A 290 10.28 0.65 -17.27
CA CYS A 290 9.12 -0.12 -17.73
C CYS A 290 9.09 -1.55 -17.22
N GLY A 291 7.91 -2.15 -17.27
CA GLY A 291 7.69 -3.57 -17.01
C GLY A 291 8.19 -4.45 -18.16
N ASN A 292 8.09 -5.76 -17.95
CA ASN A 292 8.51 -6.78 -18.90
C ASN A 292 7.33 -7.53 -19.48
N VAL A 293 7.45 -7.94 -20.76
CA VAL A 293 6.56 -8.91 -21.40
C VAL A 293 7.31 -10.20 -21.68
N GLN A 294 6.58 -11.32 -21.66
CA GLN A 294 7.15 -12.62 -22.03
C GLN A 294 7.08 -12.81 -23.54
N VAL A 295 8.21 -12.88 -24.21
CA VAL A 295 8.31 -13.14 -25.64
C VAL A 295 8.78 -14.56 -25.86
N GLN A 296 8.08 -15.30 -26.74
CA GLN A 296 8.50 -16.64 -27.13
C GLN A 296 9.61 -16.56 -28.19
N GLU A 297 10.79 -17.06 -27.84
CA GLU A 297 11.93 -17.20 -28.74
C GLU A 297 12.12 -18.67 -29.08
N ARG A 298 12.25 -18.97 -30.39
CA ARG A 298 12.50 -20.32 -30.86
C ARG A 298 14.02 -20.53 -30.96
N ARG A 299 14.57 -21.42 -30.12
CA ARG A 299 15.96 -21.87 -30.24
C ARG A 299 16.02 -23.32 -30.67
N GLY A 300 16.17 -23.53 -31.96
CA GLY A 300 16.10 -24.87 -32.57
C GLY A 300 14.71 -25.46 -32.47
N ILE A 301 14.56 -26.59 -31.77
CA ILE A 301 13.28 -27.27 -31.53
C ILE A 301 12.57 -26.81 -30.24
N PHE A 302 13.22 -25.98 -29.41
CA PHE A 302 12.67 -25.53 -28.13
C PHE A 302 12.05 -24.14 -28.27
N LEU A 303 10.87 -23.96 -27.65
CA LEU A 303 10.27 -22.66 -27.41
C LEU A 303 10.62 -22.23 -25.98
N MET A 304 11.28 -21.10 -25.85
CA MET A 304 11.65 -20.53 -24.55
C MET A 304 10.97 -19.18 -24.36
N ASN A 305 10.40 -18.97 -23.19
CA ASN A 305 9.89 -17.66 -22.81
C ASN A 305 11.05 -16.80 -22.29
N ARG A 306 11.21 -15.63 -22.87
CA ARG A 306 12.21 -14.63 -22.46
C ARG A 306 11.51 -13.37 -21.99
N PRO A 307 11.81 -12.86 -20.79
CA PRO A 307 11.35 -11.54 -20.40
C PRO A 307 12.06 -10.46 -21.23
N MET A 308 11.30 -9.50 -21.74
CA MET A 308 11.78 -8.39 -22.53
C MET A 308 11.19 -7.10 -21.99
N GLU A 309 12.02 -6.08 -21.77
CA GLU A 309 11.57 -4.73 -21.37
C GLU A 309 10.59 -4.19 -22.42
N TYR A 310 9.48 -3.63 -21.93
CA TYR A 310 8.40 -3.18 -22.79
C TYR A 310 7.97 -1.76 -22.44
N PRO A 311 8.51 -0.74 -23.14
CA PRO A 311 8.34 0.67 -22.80
C PRO A 311 6.91 1.18 -22.75
N PHE A 312 5.94 0.47 -23.33
CA PHE A 312 4.51 0.80 -23.25
C PHE A 312 3.86 0.43 -21.91
N PHE A 313 4.61 -0.16 -20.98
CA PHE A 313 4.19 -0.47 -19.61
C PHE A 313 5.06 0.31 -18.63
N PRO A 314 4.91 1.65 -18.59
CA PRO A 314 5.73 2.49 -17.71
C PRO A 314 5.54 2.11 -16.24
N ILE A 315 6.64 1.99 -15.50
CA ILE A 315 6.62 1.90 -14.04
C ILE A 315 6.72 3.31 -13.50
N VAL A 316 5.60 3.81 -13.04
CA VAL A 316 5.46 5.19 -12.55
C VAL A 316 5.73 5.23 -11.06
N ASP A 317 6.70 6.05 -10.64
CA ASP A 317 7.03 6.37 -9.24
C ASP A 317 7.09 7.87 -8.98
N SER A 318 6.70 8.67 -9.97
CA SER A 318 6.65 10.13 -9.88
C SER A 318 5.23 10.60 -9.58
N PHE A 319 4.95 10.80 -8.29
CA PHE A 319 3.65 11.18 -7.75
C PHE A 319 3.62 12.64 -7.33
N ASN A 320 2.43 13.25 -7.38
CA ASN A 320 2.20 14.56 -6.82
C ASN A 320 2.02 14.47 -5.30
N ALA A 321 3.07 14.79 -4.55
CA ALA A 321 3.10 14.68 -3.10
C ALA A 321 2.04 15.54 -2.36
N SER A 322 1.41 16.50 -3.03
CA SER A 322 0.33 17.31 -2.43
C SER A 322 -1.03 16.63 -2.44
N GLU A 323 -1.19 15.56 -3.24
CA GLU A 323 -2.46 14.86 -3.40
C GLU A 323 -2.48 13.55 -2.59
N ILE A 324 -3.38 13.48 -1.62
CA ILE A 324 -3.48 12.34 -0.69
C ILE A 324 -3.79 11.01 -1.40
N VAL A 325 -4.45 11.06 -2.54
CA VAL A 325 -4.84 9.86 -3.32
C VAL A 325 -3.64 9.06 -3.82
N VAL A 326 -2.51 9.72 -4.00
CA VAL A 326 -1.24 9.12 -4.45
C VAL A 326 -0.16 9.11 -3.36
N SER A 327 -0.51 9.53 -2.13
CA SER A 327 0.43 9.51 -1.01
C SER A 327 0.87 8.08 -0.68
N ASP A 328 2.15 7.93 -0.39
CA ASP A 328 2.77 6.66 0.04
C ASP A 328 2.62 5.48 -0.95
N LEU A 329 2.24 5.75 -2.20
CA LEU A 329 2.33 4.74 -3.27
C LEU A 329 3.80 4.56 -3.68
N GLU A 330 4.21 3.30 -3.87
CA GLU A 330 5.56 3.01 -4.37
C GLU A 330 5.63 3.13 -5.89
N GLN A 331 4.64 2.59 -6.59
CA GLN A 331 4.57 2.60 -8.04
C GLN A 331 3.14 2.39 -8.54
N VAL A 332 2.91 2.74 -9.79
CA VAL A 332 1.71 2.39 -10.57
C VAL A 332 2.17 1.94 -11.96
N LEU A 333 1.52 0.93 -12.52
CA LEU A 333 1.88 0.34 -13.81
C LEU A 333 0.71 0.43 -14.80
N PRO A 334 0.49 1.58 -15.45
CA PRO A 334 -0.53 1.69 -16.50
C PRO A 334 -0.08 0.97 -17.78
N PHE A 335 -1.04 0.37 -18.50
CA PHE A 335 -0.80 -0.32 -19.75
C PHE A 335 -1.22 0.53 -20.95
N PHE A 336 -0.30 0.75 -21.88
CA PHE A 336 -0.52 1.55 -23.07
C PHE A 336 -1.12 2.94 -22.80
N PRO A 337 -0.51 3.71 -21.87
CA PRO A 337 -1.07 5.00 -21.49
C PRO A 337 -0.90 6.04 -22.60
N SER A 338 -1.81 7.01 -22.59
CA SER A 338 -1.76 8.21 -23.42
C SER A 338 -1.40 9.44 -22.60
N GLU A 339 -0.82 10.47 -23.23
CA GLU A 339 -0.53 11.74 -22.55
C GLU A 339 -1.84 12.48 -22.22
N ILE A 340 -1.97 12.94 -20.99
CA ILE A 340 -2.99 13.92 -20.59
C ILE A 340 -2.35 15.31 -20.62
N ARG A 341 -3.01 16.29 -21.26
CA ARG A 341 -2.65 17.70 -21.18
C ARG A 341 -3.72 18.44 -20.39
N ILE A 342 -3.29 19.18 -19.39
CA ILE A 342 -4.20 20.00 -18.60
C ILE A 342 -4.38 21.32 -19.34
N ASP A 343 -5.65 21.68 -19.63
CA ASP A 343 -5.98 22.99 -20.17
C ASP A 343 -5.93 24.02 -19.03
N THR A 344 -5.27 25.12 -19.29
CA THR A 344 -5.14 26.23 -18.33
C THR A 344 -6.10 27.37 -18.63
N LEU A 345 -6.99 27.21 -19.61
CA LEU A 345 -8.01 28.21 -19.93
C LEU A 345 -9.04 28.28 -18.79
N ASP A 346 -9.48 29.49 -18.49
CA ASP A 346 -10.54 29.74 -17.52
C ASP A 346 -11.81 28.97 -17.92
N ASN A 347 -12.27 28.12 -17.01
CA ASN A 347 -13.46 27.32 -17.18
C ASN A 347 -14.32 27.47 -15.92
N GLU A 348 -15.49 28.08 -16.08
CA GLU A 348 -16.40 28.37 -14.95
C GLU A 348 -16.84 27.11 -14.18
N LYS A 349 -16.84 25.95 -14.84
CA LYS A 349 -17.19 24.67 -14.21
C LYS A 349 -16.05 24.09 -13.37
N VAL A 350 -14.79 24.47 -13.63
CA VAL A 350 -13.60 23.84 -13.04
C VAL A 350 -12.94 24.76 -12.03
N ALA A 351 -12.88 24.35 -10.79
CA ALA A 351 -12.19 25.07 -9.71
C ALA A 351 -10.66 24.87 -9.78
N GLY A 352 -10.20 23.74 -10.30
CA GLY A 352 -8.79 23.43 -10.46
C GLY A 352 -8.54 22.04 -11.02
N THR A 353 -7.44 21.89 -11.73
CA THR A 353 -7.02 20.59 -12.29
C THR A 353 -5.59 20.29 -11.86
N VAL A 354 -5.36 19.10 -11.34
CA VAL A 354 -4.07 18.69 -10.78
C VAL A 354 -3.58 17.39 -11.42
N PRO A 355 -2.30 17.26 -11.77
CA PRO A 355 -1.72 15.99 -12.14
C PRO A 355 -1.60 15.10 -10.88
N LEU A 356 -1.86 13.80 -11.02
CA LEU A 356 -1.69 12.83 -9.94
C LEU A 356 -0.35 12.13 -10.05
N PHE A 357 -0.03 11.61 -11.24
CA PHE A 357 1.27 11.00 -11.50
C PHE A 357 1.73 11.19 -12.96
N THR A 358 3.04 11.10 -13.15
CA THR A 358 3.70 11.31 -14.44
C THR A 358 4.67 10.19 -14.75
N SER A 359 4.92 9.94 -16.03
CA SER A 359 6.04 9.10 -16.48
C SER A 359 7.39 9.70 -16.06
N SER A 360 8.46 8.94 -16.18
CA SER A 360 9.81 9.40 -15.85
C SER A 360 10.31 10.51 -16.79
N ASN A 361 11.42 11.16 -16.42
CA ASN A 361 12.09 12.14 -17.29
C ASN A 361 12.84 11.50 -18.47
N ASN A 362 12.76 10.19 -18.64
CA ASN A 362 13.26 9.46 -19.79
C ASN A 362 12.12 8.74 -20.53
N SER A 363 11.02 9.46 -20.71
CA SER A 363 9.85 9.02 -21.45
C SER A 363 9.88 9.44 -22.91
N GLY A 364 8.89 9.05 -23.68
CA GLY A 364 8.73 9.40 -25.08
C GLY A 364 7.28 9.30 -25.54
N LEU A 365 7.01 9.80 -26.73
CA LEU A 365 5.68 9.76 -27.37
C LEU A 365 5.75 9.04 -28.70
N MET A 366 4.77 8.17 -28.95
CA MET A 366 4.51 7.59 -30.25
C MET A 366 3.17 8.13 -30.75
N GLU A 367 3.23 9.01 -31.76
CA GLU A 367 2.06 9.71 -32.33
C GLU A 367 1.66 9.17 -33.70
N GLN A 368 2.60 8.50 -34.38
CA GLN A 368 2.40 7.94 -35.73
C GLN A 368 2.95 6.52 -35.79
N ASN A 369 2.48 5.72 -36.76
CA ASN A 369 2.90 4.33 -36.94
C ASN A 369 2.83 3.54 -35.62
N LEU A 370 1.64 3.53 -35.03
CA LEU A 370 1.38 2.99 -33.69
C LEU A 370 1.58 1.46 -33.64
N MET A 371 2.82 1.04 -33.88
CA MET A 371 3.23 -0.36 -33.75
C MET A 371 3.63 -0.65 -32.31
N ILE A 372 3.03 -1.69 -31.74
CA ILE A 372 3.29 -2.08 -30.35
C ILE A 372 4.07 -3.40 -30.25
N SER A 373 4.82 -3.76 -31.31
CA SER A 373 5.71 -4.93 -31.27
C SER A 373 6.75 -4.79 -30.17
N PRO A 374 6.98 -5.82 -29.33
CA PRO A 374 8.05 -5.82 -28.35
C PRO A 374 9.45 -5.95 -28.97
N ASP A 375 9.56 -6.32 -30.25
CA ASP A 375 10.83 -6.48 -30.94
C ASP A 375 11.49 -5.11 -31.23
N PRO A 376 12.67 -4.81 -30.64
CA PRO A 376 13.38 -3.53 -30.86
C PRO A 376 13.83 -3.33 -32.32
N GLN A 377 13.90 -4.38 -33.16
CA GLN A 377 14.23 -4.26 -34.56
C GLN A 377 13.04 -3.73 -35.38
N GLN A 378 11.83 -4.10 -34.98
CA GLN A 378 10.59 -3.62 -35.60
C GLN A 378 10.16 -2.28 -35.02
N ASN A 379 10.46 -2.04 -33.75
CA ASN A 379 10.00 -0.85 -33.01
C ASN A 379 11.17 -0.20 -32.27
N PRO A 380 11.81 0.81 -32.85
CA PRO A 380 13.02 1.43 -32.28
C PRO A 380 12.68 2.39 -31.11
N PHE A 381 12.17 1.86 -30.01
CA PHE A 381 11.77 2.61 -28.80
C PHE A 381 12.83 3.61 -28.32
N ILE A 382 14.11 3.22 -28.34
CA ILE A 382 15.23 4.01 -27.78
C ILE A 382 15.31 5.40 -28.43
N ARG A 383 14.94 5.53 -29.70
CA ARG A 383 14.98 6.81 -30.43
C ARG A 383 13.87 7.78 -30.02
N MET A 384 12.83 7.29 -29.35
CA MET A 384 11.68 8.08 -28.92
C MET A 384 11.82 8.58 -27.48
N LEU A 385 12.71 7.97 -26.70
CA LEU A 385 12.95 8.29 -25.29
C LEU A 385 13.80 9.58 -25.13
N GLY A 386 13.91 10.07 -23.89
CA GLY A 386 14.69 11.27 -23.55
C GLY A 386 13.84 12.53 -23.45
N GLN A 387 12.52 12.41 -23.42
CA GLN A 387 11.60 13.52 -23.21
C GLN A 387 11.24 13.64 -21.71
N LYS A 388 10.76 14.83 -21.32
CA LYS A 388 10.24 15.08 -19.97
C LYS A 388 9.01 14.22 -19.68
N GLY A 389 8.77 13.96 -18.40
CA GLY A 389 7.62 13.19 -17.91
C GLY A 389 6.28 13.69 -18.48
N LYS A 390 5.39 12.74 -18.77
CA LYS A 390 4.05 12.96 -19.31
C LYS A 390 3.02 12.67 -18.22
N ILE A 391 1.98 13.48 -18.13
CA ILE A 391 0.88 13.25 -17.19
C ILE A 391 0.11 12.00 -17.67
N LEU A 392 -0.04 11.02 -16.78
CA LEU A 392 -0.75 9.77 -17.05
C LEU A 392 -2.03 9.61 -16.20
N ALA A 393 -2.15 10.40 -15.13
CA ALA A 393 -3.39 10.55 -14.38
C ALA A 393 -3.53 11.98 -13.87
N ALA A 394 -4.76 12.47 -13.86
CA ALA A 394 -5.09 13.82 -13.39
C ALA A 394 -6.51 13.85 -12.81
N ALA A 395 -6.76 14.82 -11.94
CA ALA A 395 -8.06 15.09 -11.37
C ALA A 395 -8.48 16.53 -11.63
N SER A 396 -9.74 16.71 -12.03
CA SER A 396 -10.39 18.02 -12.21
C SER A 396 -11.43 18.21 -11.12
N LYS A 397 -11.21 19.17 -10.23
CA LYS A 397 -12.11 19.55 -9.13
C LYS A 397 -13.09 20.60 -9.65
N LEU A 398 -14.39 20.36 -9.47
CA LEU A 398 -15.43 21.23 -10.00
C LEU A 398 -15.90 22.27 -8.96
N THR A 399 -16.42 23.39 -9.44
CA THR A 399 -16.89 24.49 -8.60
C THR A 399 -18.12 24.12 -7.75
N ASN A 400 -18.91 23.13 -8.20
CA ASN A 400 -20.08 22.59 -7.49
C ASN A 400 -19.71 21.51 -6.44
N GLY A 401 -18.44 21.22 -6.26
CA GLY A 401 -17.95 20.15 -5.38
C GLY A 401 -17.85 18.78 -6.05
N GLY A 402 -18.25 18.63 -7.32
CA GLY A 402 -18.00 17.44 -8.12
C GLY A 402 -16.50 17.23 -8.41
N GLU A 403 -16.12 16.05 -8.88
CA GLU A 403 -14.72 15.77 -9.27
C GLU A 403 -14.65 14.71 -10.36
N LEU A 404 -13.82 14.95 -11.36
CA LEU A 404 -13.52 14.02 -12.42
C LEU A 404 -12.06 13.58 -12.33
N MET A 405 -11.83 12.29 -12.11
CA MET A 405 -10.50 11.69 -12.11
C MET A 405 -10.31 10.84 -13.35
N LEU A 406 -9.20 11.05 -14.05
CA LEU A 406 -8.84 10.34 -15.28
C LEU A 406 -7.52 9.61 -15.11
N VAL A 407 -7.52 8.31 -15.47
CA VAL A 407 -6.30 7.51 -15.70
C VAL A 407 -6.23 7.16 -17.17
N SER A 408 -5.09 7.41 -17.79
CA SER A 408 -4.92 7.26 -19.24
C SER A 408 -4.67 5.82 -19.72
N ASP A 409 -5.36 4.85 -19.14
CA ASP A 409 -5.28 3.42 -19.47
C ASP A 409 -6.68 2.83 -19.63
N SER A 410 -7.05 2.41 -20.85
CA SER A 410 -8.38 1.86 -21.15
C SER A 410 -8.67 0.52 -20.48
N ARG A 411 -7.64 -0.19 -20.03
CA ARG A 411 -7.76 -1.50 -19.36
C ARG A 411 -7.44 -1.42 -17.86
N PHE A 412 -7.35 -0.21 -17.30
CA PHE A 412 -6.98 -0.02 -15.91
C PHE A 412 -7.90 -0.76 -14.94
N LEU A 413 -9.22 -0.78 -15.23
CA LEU A 413 -10.23 -1.46 -14.41
C LEU A 413 -10.39 -2.97 -14.72
N ALA A 414 -9.69 -3.49 -15.73
CA ALA A 414 -9.85 -4.87 -16.19
C ALA A 414 -9.05 -5.85 -15.31
N ASP A 415 -9.63 -7.02 -15.03
CA ASP A 415 -8.97 -8.09 -14.26
C ASP A 415 -7.70 -8.63 -14.95
N ASP A 416 -7.71 -8.69 -16.28
CA ASP A 416 -6.57 -9.07 -17.13
C ASP A 416 -5.74 -7.85 -17.60
N GLY A 417 -5.98 -6.69 -17.00
CA GLY A 417 -5.30 -5.42 -17.22
C GLY A 417 -4.76 -4.85 -15.93
N GLY A 418 -5.09 -3.59 -15.64
CA GLY A 418 -4.59 -2.87 -14.48
C GLY A 418 -4.85 -3.57 -13.14
N MET A 419 -5.99 -4.25 -12.98
CA MET A 419 -6.35 -4.94 -11.74
C MET A 419 -5.59 -6.27 -11.52
N SER A 420 -4.78 -6.71 -12.48
CA SER A 420 -3.83 -7.81 -12.29
C SER A 420 -2.58 -7.39 -11.51
N VAL A 421 -2.35 -6.08 -11.36
CA VAL A 421 -1.21 -5.48 -10.66
C VAL A 421 -1.67 -4.97 -9.30
N GLN A 422 -1.04 -5.45 -8.24
CA GLN A 422 -1.41 -5.10 -6.86
C GLN A 422 -1.32 -3.59 -6.59
N ASP A 423 -0.27 -2.93 -7.07
CA ASP A 423 -0.06 -1.50 -6.85
C ASP A 423 -1.15 -0.64 -7.54
N ASN A 424 -1.60 -1.05 -8.73
CA ASN A 424 -2.72 -0.41 -9.42
C ASN A 424 -4.03 -0.54 -8.65
N LEU A 425 -4.27 -1.73 -8.08
CA LEU A 425 -5.45 -1.97 -7.24
C LEU A 425 -5.43 -1.04 -6.01
N VAL A 426 -4.27 -0.87 -5.39
CA VAL A 426 -4.09 0.05 -4.25
C VAL A 426 -4.40 1.48 -4.64
N PHE A 427 -3.83 1.96 -5.74
CA PHE A 427 -4.14 3.30 -6.24
C PHE A 427 -5.64 3.47 -6.51
N LEU A 428 -6.29 2.49 -7.17
CA LEU A 428 -7.72 2.56 -7.45
C LEU A 428 -8.56 2.59 -6.17
N MET A 429 -8.21 1.77 -5.19
CA MET A 429 -8.91 1.78 -3.89
C MET A 429 -8.71 3.12 -3.17
N ASN A 430 -7.50 3.72 -3.22
CA ASN A 430 -7.25 5.06 -2.70
C ASN A 430 -8.09 6.11 -3.45
N ALA A 431 -8.20 6.01 -4.77
CA ALA A 431 -9.01 6.91 -5.58
C ALA A 431 -10.49 6.81 -5.21
N VAL A 432 -11.03 5.61 -5.03
CA VAL A 432 -12.42 5.40 -4.60
C VAL A 432 -12.65 5.93 -3.19
N ASP A 433 -11.75 5.63 -2.24
CA ASP A 433 -11.84 6.13 -0.85
C ASP A 433 -11.82 7.67 -0.82
N TYR A 434 -10.93 8.28 -1.61
CA TYR A 434 -10.84 9.74 -1.73
C TYR A 434 -12.13 10.34 -2.30
N LEU A 435 -12.61 9.80 -3.42
CA LEU A 435 -13.83 10.26 -4.08
C LEU A 435 -15.09 10.03 -3.23
N ALA A 436 -15.13 8.95 -2.44
CA ALA A 436 -16.20 8.68 -1.48
C ALA A 436 -16.12 9.55 -0.21
N GLY A 437 -15.04 10.30 -0.03
CA GLY A 437 -14.79 11.11 1.17
C GLY A 437 -14.23 10.32 2.35
N ASP A 438 -13.69 9.14 2.14
CA ASP A 438 -13.16 8.22 3.14
C ASP A 438 -11.62 8.30 3.26
N GLN A 439 -11.11 9.51 3.39
CA GLN A 439 -9.66 9.78 3.42
C GLN A 439 -8.92 9.06 4.56
N ASP A 440 -9.60 8.73 5.66
CA ASP A 440 -9.04 7.96 6.77
C ASP A 440 -8.49 6.59 6.32
N LEU A 441 -9.13 5.94 5.33
CA LEU A 441 -8.70 4.63 4.83
C LEU A 441 -7.43 4.69 3.98
N ILE A 442 -7.19 5.79 3.29
CA ILE A 442 -6.01 5.96 2.42
C ILE A 442 -4.72 5.89 3.24
N SER A 443 -4.65 6.69 4.31
CA SER A 443 -3.46 6.73 5.16
C SER A 443 -3.21 5.41 5.92
N LEU A 444 -4.26 4.63 6.16
CA LEU A 444 -4.15 3.30 6.74
C LEU A 444 -3.56 2.29 5.75
N ARG A 445 -4.04 2.30 4.50
CA ARG A 445 -3.60 1.35 3.47
C ARG A 445 -2.17 1.62 3.07
N SER A 446 -1.79 2.88 2.91
CA SER A 446 -0.46 3.29 2.48
C SER A 446 0.65 2.85 3.45
N ARG A 447 0.36 2.79 4.77
CA ARG A 447 1.33 2.31 5.78
C ARG A 447 1.70 0.83 5.62
N GLU A 448 0.87 0.05 4.97
CA GLU A 448 0.96 -1.41 4.92
C GLU A 448 1.74 -1.95 3.74
N ILE A 449 1.73 -1.21 2.64
CA ILE A 449 2.29 -1.67 1.37
C ILE A 449 3.80 -1.53 1.35
N THR A 450 4.36 -0.80 2.27
CA THR A 450 5.81 -0.56 2.36
C THR A 450 6.56 -1.78 2.91
N SER A 451 6.47 -2.93 2.25
CA SER A 451 7.51 -3.95 2.35
C SER A 451 8.73 -3.42 1.61
N ARG A 452 9.50 -2.56 2.27
CA ARG A 452 10.78 -2.07 1.74
C ARG A 452 11.84 -3.14 2.01
N PRO A 453 12.20 -4.00 1.05
CA PRO A 453 13.43 -4.76 1.18
C PRO A 453 14.55 -3.72 1.35
N LEU A 454 15.43 -3.95 2.33
CA LEU A 454 16.63 -3.12 2.51
C LEU A 454 17.38 -3.06 1.17
N ASP A 455 17.17 -1.99 0.42
CA ASP A 455 17.96 -1.70 -0.77
C ASP A 455 19.34 -1.19 -0.31
N ILE A 456 20.22 -2.16 -0.09
CA ILE A 456 21.60 -1.91 0.37
C ILE A 456 22.47 -1.46 -0.80
N LEU A 457 21.99 -1.64 -2.02
CA LEU A 457 22.68 -1.29 -3.26
C LEU A 457 21.95 -0.10 -3.92
N GLN A 458 22.28 1.11 -3.49
CA GLN A 458 21.89 2.30 -4.23
C GLN A 458 22.73 2.41 -5.50
N LEU A 459 22.35 1.68 -6.54
CA LEU A 459 22.97 1.78 -7.85
C LEU A 459 22.37 2.98 -8.60
N THR A 460 23.24 3.80 -9.16
CA THR A 460 22.82 4.86 -10.09
C THR A 460 22.33 4.24 -11.42
N ASP A 461 21.50 4.98 -12.16
CA ASP A 461 20.98 4.52 -13.47
C ASP A 461 22.08 4.08 -14.45
N GLU A 462 23.27 4.66 -14.37
CA GLU A 462 24.45 4.25 -15.17
C GLU A 462 25.01 2.91 -14.71
N GLU A 463 25.05 2.65 -13.42
CA GLU A 463 25.52 1.39 -12.85
C GLU A 463 24.52 0.25 -13.09
N VAL A 464 23.23 0.54 -13.04
CA VAL A 464 22.15 -0.40 -13.38
C VAL A 464 22.29 -0.88 -14.82
N ARG A 465 22.70 -0.01 -15.75
CA ARG A 465 22.96 -0.37 -17.16
C ARG A 465 24.27 -1.15 -17.36
N LYS A 466 25.22 -0.97 -16.47
CA LYS A 466 26.58 -1.56 -16.59
C LYS A 466 26.64 -2.99 -16.10
N TYR A 467 25.86 -3.36 -15.11
CA TYR A 467 25.91 -4.69 -14.49
C TYR A 467 24.76 -5.58 -14.96
N SER A 468 25.07 -6.81 -15.34
CA SER A 468 24.07 -7.85 -15.60
C SER A 468 23.31 -8.22 -14.31
N GLN A 469 22.14 -8.81 -14.44
CA GLN A 469 21.30 -9.22 -13.30
C GLN A 469 22.04 -10.12 -12.30
N ASN A 470 22.84 -11.07 -12.79
CA ASN A 470 23.68 -11.96 -11.97
C ASN A 470 24.81 -11.23 -11.23
N GLU A 471 25.35 -10.16 -11.82
CA GLU A 471 26.40 -9.36 -11.19
C GLU A 471 25.81 -8.45 -10.11
N ARG A 472 24.61 -7.88 -10.33
CA ARG A 472 23.86 -7.11 -9.32
C ARG A 472 23.55 -7.98 -8.11
N GLU A 473 23.06 -9.19 -8.29
CA GLU A 473 22.76 -10.13 -7.19
C GLU A 473 24.03 -10.50 -6.39
N LYS A 474 25.17 -10.71 -7.06
CA LYS A 474 26.44 -10.96 -6.38
C LYS A 474 26.92 -9.74 -5.59
N LEU A 475 26.80 -8.53 -6.13
CA LEU A 475 27.13 -7.27 -5.46
C LEU A 475 26.25 -7.07 -4.23
N GLU A 476 24.94 -7.28 -4.35
CA GLU A 476 23.98 -7.18 -3.27
C GLU A 476 24.32 -8.17 -2.14
N ASN A 477 24.54 -9.43 -2.46
CA ASN A 477 24.92 -10.46 -1.48
C ASN A 477 26.25 -10.15 -0.79
N THR A 478 27.20 -9.57 -1.50
CA THR A 478 28.49 -9.16 -0.93
C THR A 478 28.33 -7.97 0.01
N THR A 479 27.51 -6.99 -0.38
CA THR A 479 27.22 -5.81 0.42
C THR A 479 26.42 -6.16 1.67
N LYS A 480 25.40 -7.04 1.56
CA LYS A 480 24.66 -7.61 2.71
C LYS A 480 25.62 -8.28 3.72
N LYS A 481 26.56 -9.09 3.25
CA LYS A 481 27.56 -9.71 4.12
C LYS A 481 28.45 -8.68 4.80
N ARG A 482 28.93 -7.65 4.10
CA ARG A 482 29.77 -6.57 4.68
C ARG A 482 29.04 -5.83 5.79
N TRP A 483 27.80 -5.42 5.55
CA TRP A 483 26.98 -4.73 6.55
C TRP A 483 26.65 -5.62 7.75
N LYS A 484 26.37 -6.92 7.52
CA LYS A 484 26.17 -7.89 8.60
C LYS A 484 27.39 -7.96 9.53
N TYR A 485 28.59 -8.11 8.97
CA TYR A 485 29.83 -8.18 9.76
C TYR A 485 30.17 -6.84 10.42
N ALA A 486 29.96 -5.71 9.73
CA ALA A 486 30.15 -4.38 10.30
C ALA A 486 29.28 -4.18 11.53
N ASN A 487 27.97 -4.43 11.44
CA ASN A 487 27.03 -4.29 12.56
C ASN A 487 27.33 -5.24 13.72
N MET A 488 27.87 -6.43 13.45
CA MET A 488 28.23 -7.41 14.48
C MET A 488 29.52 -7.03 15.21
N LEU A 489 30.50 -6.48 14.52
CA LEU A 489 31.82 -6.18 15.08
C LEU A 489 31.92 -4.75 15.65
N LEU A 490 31.25 -3.77 15.04
CA LEU A 490 31.37 -2.35 15.42
C LEU A 490 31.05 -2.08 16.90
N PRO A 491 29.95 -2.60 17.49
CA PRO A 491 29.65 -2.38 18.90
C PRO A 491 30.71 -2.97 19.82
N SER A 492 31.23 -4.16 19.49
CA SER A 492 32.26 -4.83 20.26
C SER A 492 33.58 -4.03 20.24
N VAL A 493 33.98 -3.54 19.06
CA VAL A 493 35.18 -2.71 18.90
C VAL A 493 35.05 -1.38 19.67
N LEU A 494 33.86 -0.74 19.62
CA LEU A 494 33.59 0.49 20.37
C LEU A 494 33.66 0.27 21.90
N ILE A 495 33.10 -0.83 22.40
CA ILE A 495 33.16 -1.17 23.85
C ILE A 495 34.60 -1.42 24.27
N ILE A 496 35.38 -2.19 23.49
CA ILE A 496 36.79 -2.46 23.77
C ILE A 496 37.61 -1.16 23.73
N GLY A 497 37.38 -0.33 22.70
CA GLY A 497 38.04 0.98 22.55
C GLY A 497 37.74 1.91 23.71
N PHE A 498 36.47 1.98 24.13
CA PHE A 498 36.05 2.77 25.29
C PHE A 498 36.67 2.25 26.60
N GLY A 499 36.69 0.91 26.79
CA GLY A 499 37.33 0.28 27.95
C GLY A 499 38.83 0.60 28.03
N PHE A 500 39.54 0.54 26.88
CA PHE A 500 40.95 0.88 26.79
C PHE A 500 41.22 2.38 27.07
N PHE A 501 40.37 3.26 26.51
CA PHE A 501 40.46 4.70 26.75
C PHE A 501 40.23 5.03 28.23
N ARG A 502 39.24 4.41 28.87
CA ARG A 502 38.96 4.58 30.32
C ARG A 502 40.13 4.09 31.16
N MET A 503 40.66 2.92 30.90
CA MET A 503 41.82 2.35 31.59
C MET A 503 43.05 3.25 31.49
N ARG A 504 43.32 3.82 30.30
CA ARG A 504 44.42 4.75 30.06
C ARG A 504 44.23 6.07 30.84
N ARG A 505 42.99 6.57 30.90
CA ARG A 505 42.64 7.77 31.68
C ARG A 505 42.81 7.56 33.19
N GLU A 506 42.35 6.40 33.71
CA GLU A 506 42.51 6.05 35.14
C GLU A 506 43.99 5.89 35.51
N LYS A 507 44.80 5.28 34.61
CA LYS A 507 46.25 5.16 34.83
C LYS A 507 46.95 6.51 34.85
N ASN A 508 46.63 7.42 33.96
CA ASN A 508 47.17 8.78 33.93
C ASN A 508 46.74 9.60 35.17
N GLN A 509 45.51 9.40 35.64
CA GLN A 509 45.04 10.04 36.89
C GLN A 509 45.78 9.48 38.13
N ALA A 510 46.02 8.19 38.17
CA ALA A 510 46.78 7.57 39.27
C ALA A 510 48.25 8.03 39.27
N GLU A 511 48.88 8.22 38.12
CA GLU A 511 50.22 8.77 38.00
C GLU A 511 50.31 10.25 38.42
N MET A 512 49.33 11.06 38.04
CA MET A 512 49.24 12.46 38.50
C MET A 512 49.03 12.56 40.02
N LEU A 513 48.20 11.70 40.61
CA LEU A 513 48.00 11.66 42.04
C LEU A 513 49.26 11.25 42.79
N LYS A 514 50.06 10.31 42.27
CA LYS A 514 51.37 9.96 42.83
C LYS A 514 52.34 11.13 42.82
N GLN A 515 52.41 11.90 41.74
CA GLN A 515 53.27 13.10 41.65
C GLN A 515 52.88 14.25 42.58
N ILE A 516 51.65 14.28 43.09
CA ILE A 516 51.16 15.31 44.03
C ILE A 516 51.37 14.88 45.48
N TYR A 517 51.55 13.58 45.76
CA TYR A 517 51.71 13.06 47.13
C TYR A 517 53.13 12.59 47.46
N ASP A 518 54.07 12.52 46.51
CA ASP A 518 55.49 12.41 46.66
C ASP A 518 56.13 13.83 46.65
#